data_dd0a9e74e8f0f5a7c759046a4fcb0bc5
#
_entry.id   dd0a9e74e8f0f5a7c759046a4fcb0bc5
#
_cell.length_a   1.000
_cell.length_b   1.000
_cell.length_c   1.000
_cell.angle_alpha   90.00
_cell.angle_beta   90.00
_cell.angle_gamma   90.00
#
_symmetry.space_group_name_H-M   'P 1'
#
loop_
_entity.id
_entity.type
_entity.pdbx_description
1 polymer ?
#
loop_
_entity_poly.entity_id
_entity_poly.type
_entity_poly.pdbx_seq_one_letter_code
_entity_poly.pdbx_strand_id
1 'polypeptide(L)'
;MDAKVIWQQGMHFTGTATTGFEVPLGSEEAGGANDGFRPLELMAVSLAGCTAMDVISILKKKQQAVTAFEVKVQADQAEEFPKVFTHTHITYLVTGHSLDEIALRRSIELSATKYCPAQAMLSKVVPMELCYEIYEGENEKNRSLVKTGIYTPVIEK
;
A
#
# COMPACT_ATOMS: atom_id res chain seq x y z
N MET A 1 -20.06 -6.59 0.37
CA MET A 1 -18.86 -6.93 1.16
C MET A 1 -19.19 -6.74 2.62
N ASP A 2 -18.98 -7.76 3.44
CA ASP A 2 -19.28 -7.71 4.87
C ASP A 2 -18.00 -7.95 5.64
N ALA A 3 -17.86 -7.24 6.76
CA ALA A 3 -16.75 -7.42 7.69
C ALA A 3 -17.30 -7.40 9.13
N LYS A 4 -16.68 -8.13 10.02
CA LYS A 4 -17.00 -8.11 11.44
C LYS A 4 -15.72 -8.18 12.27
N VAL A 5 -15.80 -7.63 13.47
CA VAL A 5 -14.74 -7.69 14.46
C VAL A 5 -15.34 -8.27 15.75
N ILE A 6 -14.67 -9.27 16.30
CA ILE A 6 -15.08 -9.95 17.53
C ILE A 6 -14.06 -9.64 18.62
N TRP A 7 -14.51 -9.07 19.73
CA TRP A 7 -13.68 -8.87 20.90
C TRP A 7 -13.40 -10.22 21.58
N GLN A 8 -12.14 -10.44 21.89
CA GLN A 8 -11.68 -11.65 22.60
C GLN A 8 -11.47 -11.35 24.08
N GLN A 9 -10.50 -10.49 24.38
CA GLN A 9 -10.20 -10.03 25.74
C GLN A 9 -9.30 -8.78 25.68
N GLY A 10 -9.31 -7.95 26.73
CA GLY A 10 -8.46 -6.76 26.79
C GLY A 10 -8.65 -5.88 25.55
N MET A 11 -7.58 -5.57 24.84
CA MET A 11 -7.56 -4.85 23.56
C MET A 11 -7.29 -5.77 22.36
N HIS A 12 -7.56 -7.07 22.51
CA HIS A 12 -7.40 -8.05 21.44
C HIS A 12 -8.74 -8.36 20.74
N PHE A 13 -8.73 -8.31 19.41
CA PHE A 13 -9.89 -8.58 18.57
C PHE A 13 -9.51 -9.47 17.40
N THR A 14 -10.46 -10.17 16.84
CA THR A 14 -10.32 -10.91 15.59
C THR A 14 -11.24 -10.30 14.53
N GLY A 15 -10.66 -9.81 13.45
CA GLY A 15 -11.37 -9.31 12.28
C GLY A 15 -11.55 -10.40 11.23
N THR A 16 -12.72 -10.45 10.58
CA THR A 16 -12.99 -11.31 9.43
C THR A 16 -13.78 -10.54 8.39
N ALA A 17 -13.66 -10.95 7.13
CA ALA A 17 -14.45 -10.39 6.04
C ALA A 17 -15.05 -11.51 5.17
N THR A 18 -15.70 -11.15 4.07
CA THR A 18 -16.39 -12.08 3.15
C THR A 18 -15.52 -13.25 2.67
N THR A 19 -14.20 -13.07 2.59
CA THR A 19 -13.25 -14.13 2.18
C THR A 19 -13.05 -15.21 3.22
N GLY A 20 -13.44 -14.98 4.48
CA GLY A 20 -13.31 -15.92 5.58
C GLY A 20 -11.93 -15.92 6.26
N PHE A 21 -10.94 -15.19 5.75
CA PHE A 21 -9.65 -15.06 6.42
C PHE A 21 -9.76 -14.22 7.69
N GLU A 22 -9.00 -14.61 8.72
CA GLU A 22 -8.93 -13.90 9.98
C GLU A 22 -7.69 -13.01 10.04
N VAL A 23 -7.84 -11.85 10.70
CA VAL A 23 -6.75 -10.94 11.01
C VAL A 23 -6.80 -10.55 12.48
N PRO A 24 -5.70 -10.72 13.24
CA PRO A 24 -5.64 -10.25 14.62
C PRO A 24 -5.51 -8.72 14.65
N LEU A 25 -6.28 -8.09 15.52
CA LEU A 25 -6.19 -6.68 15.84
C LEU A 25 -5.83 -6.53 17.31
N GLY A 26 -4.85 -5.68 17.61
CA GLY A 26 -4.38 -5.48 18.97
C GLY A 26 -3.78 -4.09 19.18
N SER A 27 -3.61 -3.69 20.42
CA SER A 27 -2.94 -2.47 20.80
C SER A 27 -2.36 -2.58 22.19
N GLU A 28 -1.14 -2.07 22.40
CA GLU A 28 -0.54 -1.95 23.74
C GLU A 28 -1.21 -0.86 24.59
N GLU A 29 -1.99 0.01 23.97
CA GLU A 29 -2.76 1.04 24.67
C GLU A 29 -3.80 0.38 25.58
N ALA A 30 -4.12 1.04 26.69
CA ALA A 30 -5.10 0.56 27.68
C ALA A 30 -4.81 -0.85 28.24
N GLY A 31 -3.52 -1.24 28.32
CA GLY A 31 -3.10 -2.51 28.92
C GLY A 31 -3.26 -3.73 28.02
N GLY A 32 -3.35 -3.52 26.70
CA GLY A 32 -3.31 -4.60 25.72
C GLY A 32 -1.88 -5.08 25.43
N ALA A 33 -1.75 -6.00 24.48
CA ALA A 33 -0.48 -6.54 24.00
C ALA A 33 -0.28 -6.16 22.52
N ASN A 34 0.98 -6.21 22.07
CA ASN A 34 1.31 -6.02 20.65
C ASN A 34 1.17 -7.37 19.89
N ASP A 35 -0.06 -7.87 19.82
CA ASP A 35 -0.42 -9.20 19.33
C ASP A 35 -1.30 -9.18 18.07
N GLY A 36 -1.42 -8.02 17.42
CA GLY A 36 -2.17 -7.83 16.19
C GLY A 36 -1.91 -6.48 15.56
N PHE A 37 -2.50 -6.25 14.39
CA PHE A 37 -2.44 -4.95 13.72
C PHE A 37 -3.22 -3.90 14.49
N ARG A 38 -2.69 -2.69 14.55
CA ARG A 38 -3.54 -1.53 14.87
C ARG A 38 -4.47 -1.23 13.68
N PRO A 39 -5.72 -0.79 13.92
CA PRO A 39 -6.66 -0.55 12.82
C PRO A 39 -6.12 0.38 11.72
N LEU A 40 -5.41 1.46 12.07
CA LEU A 40 -4.80 2.37 11.09
C LEU A 40 -3.63 1.74 10.32
N GLU A 41 -2.84 0.86 10.95
CA GLU A 41 -1.79 0.10 10.24
C GLU A 41 -2.43 -0.82 9.19
N LEU A 42 -3.55 -1.46 9.53
CA LEU A 42 -4.27 -2.31 8.58
C LEU A 42 -4.86 -1.49 7.41
N MET A 43 -5.28 -0.25 7.64
CA MET A 43 -5.65 0.66 6.55
C MET A 43 -4.48 0.95 5.61
N ALA A 44 -3.28 1.20 6.16
CA ALA A 44 -2.07 1.43 5.36
C ALA A 44 -1.67 0.16 4.58
N VAL A 45 -1.74 -1.03 5.21
CA VAL A 45 -1.51 -2.32 4.54
C VAL A 45 -2.53 -2.56 3.43
N SER A 46 -3.80 -2.24 3.67
CA SER A 46 -4.86 -2.37 2.65
C SER A 46 -4.64 -1.43 1.48
N LEU A 47 -4.20 -0.20 1.73
CA LEU A 47 -3.84 0.76 0.69
C LEU A 47 -2.67 0.24 -0.15
N ALA A 48 -1.59 -0.23 0.50
CA ALA A 48 -0.43 -0.81 -0.18
C ALA A 48 -0.82 -2.02 -1.04
N GLY A 49 -1.58 -2.96 -0.47
CA GLY A 49 -2.01 -4.18 -1.15
C GLY A 49 -2.92 -3.90 -2.35
N CYS A 50 -3.85 -2.96 -2.20
CA CYS A 50 -4.78 -2.57 -3.27
C CYS A 50 -4.01 -2.09 -4.51
N THR A 51 -3.13 -1.10 -4.36
CA THR A 51 -2.35 -0.57 -5.49
C THR A 51 -1.29 -1.57 -5.99
N ALA A 52 -0.70 -2.37 -5.10
CA ALA A 52 0.28 -3.39 -5.48
C ALA A 52 -0.32 -4.42 -6.45
N MET A 53 -1.52 -4.91 -6.18
CA MET A 53 -2.22 -5.87 -7.03
C MET A 53 -2.51 -5.31 -8.43
N ASP A 54 -2.89 -4.03 -8.53
CA ASP A 54 -3.11 -3.37 -9.81
C ASP A 54 -1.80 -3.24 -10.60
N VAL A 55 -0.79 -2.63 -9.97
CA VAL A 55 0.49 -2.32 -10.65
C VAL A 55 1.16 -3.59 -11.14
N ILE A 56 1.27 -4.64 -10.32
CA ILE A 56 1.91 -5.89 -10.76
C ILE A 56 1.11 -6.59 -11.87
N SER A 57 -0.23 -6.53 -11.81
CA SER A 57 -1.09 -7.07 -12.87
C SER A 57 -0.87 -6.35 -14.21
N ILE A 58 -0.75 -5.03 -14.19
CA ILE A 58 -0.53 -4.23 -15.39
C ILE A 58 0.88 -4.45 -15.93
N LEU A 59 1.92 -4.49 -15.07
CA LEU A 59 3.29 -4.78 -15.49
C LEU A 59 3.41 -6.15 -16.17
N LYS A 60 2.74 -7.18 -15.63
CA LYS A 60 2.67 -8.51 -16.26
C LYS A 60 2.00 -8.46 -17.63
N LYS A 61 0.88 -7.74 -17.77
CA LYS A 61 0.20 -7.55 -19.06
C LYS A 61 1.09 -6.81 -20.07
N LYS A 62 1.95 -5.92 -19.60
CA LYS A 62 2.96 -5.20 -20.39
C LYS A 62 4.23 -6.02 -20.63
N GLN A 63 4.24 -7.30 -20.24
CA GLN A 63 5.37 -8.23 -20.42
C GLN A 63 6.69 -7.73 -19.80
N GLN A 64 6.60 -6.99 -18.70
CA GLN A 64 7.78 -6.57 -17.97
C GLN A 64 8.38 -7.74 -17.19
N ALA A 65 9.70 -7.91 -17.28
CA ALA A 65 10.44 -9.00 -16.62
C ALA A 65 10.69 -8.69 -15.14
N VAL A 66 9.60 -8.60 -14.36
CA VAL A 66 9.67 -8.31 -12.91
C VAL A 66 10.07 -9.56 -12.15
N THR A 67 11.12 -9.47 -11.34
CA THR A 67 11.63 -10.56 -10.47
C THR A 67 11.28 -10.37 -9.00
N ALA A 68 11.14 -9.11 -8.53
CA ALA A 68 10.60 -8.79 -7.21
C ALA A 68 9.81 -7.48 -7.24
N PHE A 69 8.82 -7.38 -6.36
CA PHE A 69 7.96 -6.21 -6.27
C PHE A 69 7.52 -5.97 -4.83
N GLU A 70 7.70 -4.75 -4.36
CA GLU A 70 7.32 -4.32 -3.01
C GLU A 70 6.62 -2.96 -3.10
N VAL A 71 5.60 -2.74 -2.28
CA VAL A 71 4.98 -1.43 -2.11
C VAL A 71 5.03 -1.04 -0.64
N LYS A 72 5.63 0.10 -0.35
CA LYS A 72 5.70 0.69 0.97
C LYS A 72 4.71 1.85 1.07
N VAL A 73 3.98 1.90 2.17
CA VAL A 73 3.15 3.05 2.54
C VAL A 73 3.68 3.60 3.86
N GLN A 74 4.08 4.86 3.84
CA GLN A 74 4.37 5.64 5.04
C GLN A 74 3.25 6.68 5.18
N ALA A 75 2.59 6.70 6.34
CA ALA A 75 1.50 7.60 6.61
C ALA A 75 1.81 8.44 7.85
N ASP A 76 1.79 9.75 7.69
CA ASP A 76 1.90 10.70 8.79
C ASP A 76 0.53 10.85 9.45
N GLN A 77 0.51 11.04 10.77
CA GLN A 77 -0.70 11.21 11.55
C GLN A 77 -0.75 12.58 12.22
N ALA A 78 -1.97 13.07 12.45
CA ALA A 78 -2.17 14.25 13.28
C ALA A 78 -1.71 14.00 14.73
N GLU A 79 -1.16 15.00 15.38
CA GLU A 79 -0.72 14.93 16.78
C GLU A 79 -1.91 14.84 17.73
N GLU A 80 -3.00 15.55 17.41
CA GLU A 80 -4.22 15.62 18.22
C GLU A 80 -5.31 14.68 17.69
N PHE A 81 -6.23 14.31 18.56
CA PHE A 81 -7.42 13.52 18.19
C PHE A 81 -8.44 14.32 17.36
N PRO A 82 -9.03 13.66 16.34
CA PRO A 82 -8.76 12.30 15.86
C PRO A 82 -7.44 12.25 15.10
N LYS A 83 -6.59 11.26 15.42
CA LYS A 83 -5.26 11.06 14.80
C LYS A 83 -5.39 10.51 13.38
N VAL A 84 -5.99 11.29 12.49
CA VAL A 84 -6.17 10.93 11.08
C VAL A 84 -4.83 10.95 10.32
N PHE A 85 -4.78 10.28 9.17
CA PHE A 85 -3.67 10.46 8.25
C PHE A 85 -3.67 11.89 7.69
N THR A 86 -2.53 12.55 7.75
CA THR A 86 -2.32 13.92 7.25
C THR A 86 -1.58 13.93 5.92
N HIS A 87 -0.74 12.94 5.68
CA HIS A 87 -0.03 12.73 4.42
C HIS A 87 0.31 11.25 4.24
N THR A 88 0.40 10.78 2.98
CA THR A 88 0.87 9.42 2.67
C THR A 88 1.91 9.45 1.56
N HIS A 89 3.00 8.69 1.77
CA HIS A 89 4.00 8.40 0.76
C HIS A 89 3.89 6.93 0.36
N ILE A 90 3.67 6.67 -0.91
CA ILE A 90 3.60 5.32 -1.47
C ILE A 90 4.81 5.11 -2.38
N THR A 91 5.68 4.19 -2.02
CA THR A 91 6.88 3.87 -2.81
C THR A 91 6.75 2.49 -3.44
N TYR A 92 6.84 2.43 -4.76
CA TYR A 92 6.84 1.20 -5.55
C TYR A 92 8.28 0.80 -5.85
N LEU A 93 8.76 -0.30 -5.26
CA LEU A 93 10.08 -0.85 -5.50
C LEU A 93 9.96 -2.02 -6.47
N VAL A 94 10.46 -1.85 -7.68
CA VAL A 94 10.33 -2.86 -8.75
C VAL A 94 11.71 -3.34 -9.15
N THR A 95 11.94 -4.63 -8.99
CA THR A 95 13.18 -5.31 -9.42
C THR A 95 12.88 -6.16 -10.64
N GLY A 96 13.77 -6.18 -11.59
CA GLY A 96 13.63 -7.02 -12.78
C GLY A 96 14.75 -6.78 -13.80
N HIS A 97 14.52 -7.22 -15.03
CA HIS A 97 15.50 -7.10 -16.10
C HIS A 97 15.00 -6.15 -17.19
N SER A 98 15.80 -5.12 -17.48
CA SER A 98 15.50 -4.13 -18.52
C SER A 98 14.09 -3.54 -18.39
N LEU A 99 13.67 -3.21 -17.18
CA LEU A 99 12.33 -2.67 -16.93
C LEU A 99 12.14 -1.32 -17.59
N ASP A 100 11.01 -1.17 -18.29
CA ASP A 100 10.63 0.10 -18.91
C ASP A 100 9.94 1.02 -17.88
N GLU A 101 10.59 2.16 -17.62
CA GLU A 101 10.05 3.19 -16.73
C GLU A 101 8.69 3.71 -17.17
N ILE A 102 8.47 3.87 -18.47
CA ILE A 102 7.20 4.37 -19.03
C ILE A 102 6.08 3.36 -18.71
N ALA A 103 6.38 2.06 -18.82
CA ALA A 103 5.45 1.00 -18.46
C ALA A 103 5.11 1.02 -16.96
N LEU A 104 6.11 1.24 -16.09
CA LEU A 104 5.89 1.34 -14.64
C LEU A 104 5.06 2.59 -14.30
N ARG A 105 5.46 3.76 -14.75
CA ARG A 105 4.73 5.02 -14.51
C ARG A 105 3.28 4.93 -14.96
N ARG A 106 3.04 4.35 -16.13
CA ARG A 106 1.66 4.15 -16.62
C ARG A 106 0.87 3.15 -15.78
N SER A 107 1.54 2.15 -15.20
CA SER A 107 0.89 1.19 -14.29
C SER A 107 0.47 1.85 -12.98
N ILE A 108 1.34 2.68 -12.40
CA ILE A 108 1.05 3.49 -11.21
C ILE A 108 -0.10 4.46 -11.49
N GLU A 109 -0.05 5.19 -12.59
CA GLU A 109 -1.10 6.12 -13.02
C GLU A 109 -2.45 5.42 -13.13
N LEU A 110 -2.52 4.29 -13.80
CA LEU A 110 -3.76 3.53 -13.99
C LEU A 110 -4.31 3.00 -12.65
N SER A 111 -3.47 2.56 -11.74
CA SER A 111 -3.90 2.22 -10.40
C SER A 111 -4.48 3.43 -9.68
N ALA A 112 -3.75 4.54 -9.64
CA ALA A 112 -4.14 5.74 -8.90
C ALA A 112 -5.43 6.41 -9.43
N THR A 113 -5.62 6.41 -10.76
CA THR A 113 -6.71 7.18 -11.39
C THR A 113 -7.92 6.33 -11.78
N LYS A 114 -7.77 5.00 -11.89
CA LYS A 114 -8.82 4.16 -12.46
C LYS A 114 -9.17 2.91 -11.67
N TYR A 115 -8.20 2.22 -11.08
CA TYR A 115 -8.43 0.87 -10.58
C TYR A 115 -8.46 0.73 -9.06
N CYS A 116 -7.57 1.43 -8.32
CA CYS A 116 -7.46 1.27 -6.87
C CYS A 116 -8.56 2.02 -6.11
N PRO A 117 -9.58 1.34 -5.57
CA PRO A 117 -10.63 2.00 -4.79
C PRO A 117 -10.10 2.60 -3.49
N ALA A 118 -9.05 2.02 -2.89
CA ALA A 118 -8.45 2.57 -1.68
C ALA A 118 -7.80 3.94 -1.94
N GLN A 119 -7.03 4.08 -3.04
CA GLN A 119 -6.50 5.40 -3.44
C GLN A 119 -7.62 6.37 -3.78
N ALA A 120 -8.64 5.92 -4.55
CA ALA A 120 -9.76 6.77 -4.96
C ALA A 120 -10.56 7.32 -3.77
N MET A 121 -10.69 6.56 -2.69
CA MET A 121 -11.36 7.02 -1.46
C MET A 121 -10.46 7.92 -0.61
N LEU A 122 -9.24 7.47 -0.31
CA LEU A 122 -8.35 8.16 0.63
C LEU A 122 -7.76 9.45 0.04
N SER A 123 -7.46 9.51 -1.27
CA SER A 123 -6.91 10.71 -1.91
C SER A 123 -7.82 11.94 -1.86
N LYS A 124 -9.11 11.75 -1.56
CA LYS A 124 -10.05 12.87 -1.38
C LYS A 124 -9.85 13.63 -0.08
N VAL A 125 -9.21 13.01 0.90
CA VAL A 125 -9.05 13.56 2.25
C VAL A 125 -7.59 13.56 2.72
N VAL A 126 -6.71 12.79 2.09
CA VAL A 126 -5.29 12.67 2.44
C VAL A 126 -4.45 12.92 1.19
N PRO A 127 -3.57 13.94 1.19
CA PRO A 127 -2.56 14.10 0.13
C PRO A 127 -1.70 12.85 0.00
N MET A 128 -1.44 12.43 -1.25
CA MET A 128 -0.64 11.25 -1.55
C MET A 128 0.50 11.60 -2.49
N GLU A 129 1.71 11.22 -2.12
CA GLU A 129 2.87 11.24 -3.00
C GLU A 129 3.20 9.81 -3.45
N LEU A 130 3.33 9.60 -4.77
CA LEU A 130 3.63 8.31 -5.36
C LEU A 130 5.05 8.31 -5.90
N CYS A 131 5.92 7.54 -5.27
CA CYS A 131 7.33 7.40 -5.64
C CYS A 131 7.58 6.02 -6.23
N TYR A 132 8.61 5.88 -7.06
CA TYR A 132 9.06 4.58 -7.55
C TYR A 132 10.58 4.48 -7.59
N GLU A 133 11.04 3.26 -7.42
CA GLU A 133 12.44 2.85 -7.54
C GLU A 133 12.52 1.63 -8.46
N ILE A 134 13.35 1.72 -9.49
CA ILE A 134 13.62 0.63 -10.43
C ILE A 134 14.98 0.04 -10.11
N TYR A 135 15.01 -1.26 -9.96
CA TYR A 135 16.22 -2.02 -9.68
C TYR A 135 16.47 -3.06 -10.78
N GLU A 136 17.71 -3.20 -11.18
CA GLU A 136 18.18 -4.33 -11.99
C GLU A 136 18.66 -5.44 -11.05
N GLY A 137 18.13 -6.67 -11.20
CA GLY A 137 18.53 -7.81 -10.37
C GLY A 137 17.50 -8.93 -10.29
N GLU A 138 17.86 -9.96 -9.52
CA GLU A 138 17.12 -11.21 -9.40
C GLU A 138 16.10 -11.21 -8.26
N ASN A 139 16.36 -10.44 -7.20
CA ASN A 139 15.52 -10.39 -6.00
C ASN A 139 15.86 -9.17 -5.14
N GLU A 140 15.16 -9.02 -4.02
CA GLU A 140 15.34 -7.89 -3.09
C GLU A 140 16.73 -7.75 -2.48
N LYS A 141 17.48 -8.86 -2.35
CA LYS A 141 18.81 -8.89 -1.74
C LYS A 141 19.94 -8.73 -2.75
N ASN A 142 19.68 -9.10 -4.01
CA ASN A 142 20.65 -9.06 -5.11
C ASN A 142 20.12 -8.18 -6.23
N ARG A 143 20.20 -6.86 -6.01
CA ARG A 143 19.74 -5.84 -6.94
C ARG A 143 20.56 -4.56 -6.83
N SER A 144 20.62 -3.79 -7.90
CA SER A 144 21.20 -2.45 -7.95
C SER A 144 20.16 -1.42 -8.39
N LEU A 145 20.15 -0.26 -7.73
CA LEU A 145 19.26 0.82 -8.09
C LEU A 145 19.63 1.40 -9.46
N VAL A 146 18.69 1.46 -10.37
CA VAL A 146 18.86 2.02 -11.71
C VAL A 146 18.23 3.40 -11.81
N LYS A 147 17.03 3.57 -11.24
CA LYS A 147 16.27 4.82 -11.37
C LYS A 147 15.30 5.04 -10.23
N THR A 148 15.07 6.31 -9.91
CA THR A 148 14.01 6.76 -9.01
C THR A 148 13.16 7.82 -9.68
N GLY A 149 11.93 7.98 -9.24
CA GLY A 149 11.06 9.05 -9.73
C GLY A 149 9.83 9.25 -8.85
N ILE A 150 9.12 10.35 -9.13
CA ILE A 150 7.87 10.72 -8.47
C ILE A 150 6.78 10.78 -9.54
N TYR A 151 5.61 10.26 -9.20
CA TYR A 151 4.39 10.44 -9.97
C TYR A 151 3.39 11.18 -9.09
N THR A 152 3.03 12.38 -9.49
CA THR A 152 1.96 13.14 -8.85
C THR A 152 0.69 12.97 -9.66
N PRO A 153 -0.38 12.38 -9.10
CA PRO A 153 -1.67 12.30 -9.78
C PRO A 153 -2.18 13.69 -10.11
N VAL A 154 -2.56 13.93 -11.37
CA VAL A 154 -3.31 15.13 -11.71
C VAL A 154 -4.72 14.95 -11.15
N ILE A 155 -5.01 15.61 -10.06
CA ILE A 155 -6.36 15.67 -9.51
C ILE A 155 -7.14 16.63 -10.40
N GLU A 156 -7.88 16.12 -11.36
CA GLU A 156 -8.93 16.92 -12.02
C GLU A 156 -9.97 17.26 -10.95
N LYS A 157 -10.15 18.56 -10.74
CA LYS A 157 -11.13 19.12 -9.80
C LYS A 157 -12.54 19.00 -10.35
#